data_59d2d7b7ef8e719ccd4a033f5abba77e
#
_entry.id   59d2d7b7ef8e719ccd4a033f5abba77e
#
_cell.length_a   1.000
_cell.length_b   1.000
_cell.length_c   1.000
_cell.angle_alpha   90.00
_cell.angle_beta   90.00
_cell.angle_gamma   90.00
#
_symmetry.space_group_name_H-M   'P 1'
#
loop_
_entity.id
_entity.type
_entity.pdbx_description
1 polymer ?
#
loop_
_entity_poly.entity_id
_entity_poly.type
_entity_poly.pdbx_seq_one_letter_code
_entity_poly.pdbx_strand_id
1 'polypeptide(L)'
;MKRVTAVLLTWWVCSGPVLADVYISVSSTGSYVLSNVHRPGRHYQRVVVEPGPVQASALQPQLITGMPYAGLIADAAKAHDVPEALLHAVIQAESRYNANARSPKGAAGLMQLMPDTARELGVTDVLDPAANLQGGARYLKRMLNLFNNDITLAVAAYNAGPDAVIRRGRVIPPFAETQRYVPSVLRQYRRLQGIAVDAPL
;
A
#
# COMPACT_ATOMS: atom_id res chain seq x y z
N MET A 1 -62.90 16.66 -22.56
CA MET A 1 -61.61 15.97 -22.80
C MET A 1 -60.50 16.75 -22.11
N LYS A 2 -60.05 16.32 -20.91
CA LYS A 2 -58.99 17.00 -20.12
C LYS A 2 -57.68 16.30 -20.45
N ARG A 3 -56.71 17.04 -20.99
CA ARG A 3 -55.34 16.56 -21.27
C ARG A 3 -54.52 16.67 -19.97
N VAL A 4 -54.05 15.54 -19.46
CA VAL A 4 -53.12 15.46 -18.34
C VAL A 4 -51.72 15.46 -18.93
N THR A 5 -50.94 16.53 -18.67
CA THR A 5 -49.52 16.63 -19.06
C THR A 5 -48.70 16.05 -17.92
N ALA A 6 -48.07 14.88 -18.17
CA ALA A 6 -47.15 14.28 -17.22
C ALA A 6 -45.81 14.98 -17.30
N VAL A 7 -45.37 15.62 -16.22
CA VAL A 7 -44.01 16.17 -16.08
C VAL A 7 -43.12 15.09 -15.53
N LEU A 8 -42.20 14.58 -16.36
CA LEU A 8 -41.12 13.68 -15.96
C LEU A 8 -40.02 14.51 -15.27
N LEU A 9 -39.95 14.43 -13.95
CA LEU A 9 -38.78 14.93 -13.20
C LEU A 9 -37.65 13.89 -13.31
N THR A 10 -36.65 14.20 -14.14
CA THR A 10 -35.38 13.46 -14.14
C THR A 10 -34.53 13.88 -12.94
N TRP A 11 -34.40 12.98 -11.99
CA TRP A 11 -33.42 13.13 -10.90
C TRP A 11 -32.02 12.85 -11.45
N TRP A 12 -31.24 13.90 -11.58
CA TRP A 12 -29.82 13.79 -11.87
C TRP A 12 -29.09 13.53 -10.55
N VAL A 13 -28.75 12.26 -10.27
CA VAL A 13 -27.88 11.91 -9.16
C VAL A 13 -26.46 12.33 -9.54
N CYS A 14 -26.04 13.47 -9.02
CA CYS A 14 -24.65 13.93 -9.11
C CYS A 14 -23.82 13.08 -8.13
N SER A 15 -23.25 11.94 -8.61
CA SER A 15 -22.26 11.16 -7.87
C SER A 15 -20.90 11.85 -7.97
N GLY A 16 -20.69 12.90 -7.18
CA GLY A 16 -19.37 13.44 -6.90
C GLY A 16 -18.59 12.49 -5.97
N PRO A 17 -17.25 12.50 -6.01
CA PRO A 17 -16.45 11.73 -5.07
C PRO A 17 -16.77 12.18 -3.65
N VAL A 18 -17.17 11.24 -2.81
CA VAL A 18 -17.37 11.50 -1.37
C VAL A 18 -15.98 11.54 -0.75
N LEU A 19 -15.50 12.73 -0.45
CA LEU A 19 -14.29 12.93 0.35
C LEU A 19 -14.64 12.66 1.81
N ALA A 20 -13.93 11.77 2.45
CA ALA A 20 -14.13 11.44 3.85
C ALA A 20 -13.13 12.20 4.73
N ASP A 21 -13.51 13.39 5.20
CA ASP A 21 -12.71 14.12 6.19
C ASP A 21 -12.62 13.35 7.50
N VAL A 22 -11.43 13.29 8.11
CA VAL A 22 -11.23 12.72 9.44
C VAL A 22 -11.15 13.84 10.47
N TYR A 23 -12.06 13.82 11.42
CA TYR A 23 -12.16 14.78 12.52
C TYR A 23 -11.50 14.20 13.77
N ILE A 24 -10.53 14.93 14.35
CA ILE A 24 -9.84 14.52 15.57
C ILE A 24 -10.30 15.42 16.71
N SER A 25 -10.90 14.83 17.73
CA SER A 25 -11.30 15.51 18.97
C SER A 25 -10.70 14.81 20.18
N VAL A 26 -10.56 15.55 21.29
CA VAL A 26 -10.14 15.00 22.59
C VAL A 26 -11.38 14.81 23.46
N SER A 27 -11.51 13.61 24.05
CA SER A 27 -12.58 13.31 24.99
C SER A 27 -12.32 14.01 26.33
N SER A 28 -13.34 14.08 27.19
CA SER A 28 -13.20 14.61 28.57
C SER A 28 -12.20 13.82 29.43
N THR A 29 -11.81 12.63 29.02
CA THR A 29 -10.79 11.77 29.65
C THR A 29 -9.40 11.94 29.06
N GLY A 30 -9.20 12.91 28.13
CA GLY A 30 -7.92 13.15 27.48
C GLY A 30 -7.58 12.21 26.31
N SER A 31 -8.49 11.27 25.94
CA SER A 31 -8.27 10.33 24.85
C SER A 31 -8.63 10.96 23.50
N TYR A 32 -7.85 10.67 22.46
CA TYR A 32 -8.16 11.09 21.09
C TYR A 32 -9.30 10.26 20.54
N VAL A 33 -10.30 10.95 19.95
CA VAL A 33 -11.42 10.32 19.25
C VAL A 33 -11.35 10.75 17.79
N LEU A 34 -11.20 9.76 16.90
CA LEU A 34 -11.25 9.96 15.46
C LEU A 34 -12.65 9.64 14.96
N SER A 35 -13.18 10.47 14.05
CA SER A 35 -14.49 10.28 13.45
C SER A 35 -14.47 10.79 12.02
N ASN A 36 -15.09 10.07 11.11
CA ASN A 36 -15.37 10.53 9.75
C ASN A 36 -16.70 11.30 9.63
N VAL A 37 -17.37 11.58 10.78
CA VAL A 37 -18.63 12.30 10.83
C VAL A 37 -18.44 13.62 11.56
N HIS A 38 -18.69 14.73 10.85
CA HIS A 38 -18.76 16.06 11.47
C HIS A 38 -19.99 16.16 12.36
N ARG A 39 -19.79 16.53 13.64
CA ARG A 39 -20.90 16.81 14.58
C ARG A 39 -20.91 18.30 14.89
N PRO A 40 -21.95 19.06 14.52
CA PRO A 40 -22.05 20.50 14.84
C PRO A 40 -21.92 20.75 16.35
N GLY A 41 -21.16 21.76 16.73
CA GLY A 41 -20.96 22.14 18.15
C GLY A 41 -19.82 21.39 18.85
N ARG A 42 -19.11 20.49 18.21
CA ARG A 42 -17.92 19.82 18.77
C ARG A 42 -16.64 20.54 18.33
N HIS A 43 -15.76 20.83 19.28
CA HIS A 43 -14.43 21.37 18.95
C HIS A 43 -13.50 20.25 18.48
N TYR A 44 -12.93 20.41 17.28
CA TYR A 44 -11.93 19.51 16.72
C TYR A 44 -10.55 20.15 16.81
N GLN A 45 -9.56 19.43 17.33
CA GLN A 45 -8.18 19.93 17.40
C GLN A 45 -7.48 19.86 16.05
N ARG A 46 -7.88 18.94 15.19
CA ARG A 46 -7.36 18.80 13.83
C ARG A 46 -8.44 18.21 12.94
N VAL A 47 -8.61 18.79 11.77
CA VAL A 47 -9.38 18.21 10.68
C VAL A 47 -8.35 17.77 9.64
N VAL A 48 -8.25 16.49 9.37
CA VAL A 48 -7.46 15.96 8.26
C VAL A 48 -8.39 15.97 7.06
N VAL A 49 -8.24 16.95 6.21
CA VAL A 49 -8.94 17.02 4.93
C VAL A 49 -8.25 16.04 4.00
N GLU A 50 -8.97 15.02 3.51
CA GLU A 50 -8.42 14.22 2.42
C GLU A 50 -8.18 15.16 1.23
N PRO A 51 -6.95 15.23 0.70
CA PRO A 51 -6.74 15.92 -0.55
C PRO A 51 -7.64 15.26 -1.57
N GLY A 52 -8.51 16.05 -2.22
CA GLY A 52 -9.31 15.57 -3.35
C GLY A 52 -8.42 14.84 -4.34
N PRO A 53 -8.98 14.11 -5.34
CA PRO A 53 -8.19 13.34 -6.28
C PRO A 53 -7.15 14.27 -6.91
N VAL A 54 -6.00 14.36 -6.27
CA VAL A 54 -4.84 15.05 -6.81
C VAL A 54 -4.57 14.31 -8.10
N GLN A 55 -4.46 15.04 -9.19
CA GLN A 55 -3.87 14.53 -10.42
C GLN A 55 -2.42 14.09 -10.11
N ALA A 56 -2.29 13.05 -9.33
CA ALA A 56 -1.03 12.39 -8.95
C ALA A 56 -0.36 11.74 -10.17
N SER A 57 -1.01 11.81 -11.34
CA SER A 57 -0.64 11.06 -12.53
C SER A 57 0.51 11.65 -13.35
N ALA A 58 0.90 12.92 -13.16
CA ALA A 58 1.84 13.57 -14.10
C ALA A 58 3.32 13.58 -13.65
N LEU A 59 3.61 13.42 -12.36
CA LEU A 59 4.99 13.48 -11.84
C LEU A 59 5.60 12.10 -11.50
N GLN A 60 4.77 11.06 -11.42
CA GLN A 60 5.17 9.70 -11.03
C GLN A 60 6.08 8.97 -12.04
N PRO A 61 5.89 9.06 -13.37
CA PRO A 61 6.72 8.32 -14.31
C PRO A 61 8.21 8.71 -14.26
N GLN A 62 8.52 9.98 -13.96
CA GLN A 62 9.91 10.48 -14.05
C GLN A 62 10.80 10.02 -12.89
N LEU A 63 10.26 9.84 -11.70
CA LEU A 63 11.03 9.40 -10.53
C LEU A 63 11.40 7.91 -10.61
N ILE A 64 10.53 7.10 -11.19
CA ILE A 64 10.68 5.64 -11.25
C ILE A 64 11.52 5.22 -12.46
N THR A 65 11.38 5.89 -13.61
CA THR A 65 12.04 5.54 -14.88
C THR A 65 13.58 5.49 -14.79
N GLY A 66 14.18 6.29 -13.90
CA GLY A 66 15.63 6.29 -13.68
C GLY A 66 16.13 5.32 -12.60
N MET A 67 15.25 4.54 -11.98
CA MET A 67 15.64 3.62 -10.91
C MET A 67 16.22 2.31 -11.46
N PRO A 68 17.09 1.62 -10.69
CA PRO A 68 17.60 0.33 -11.11
C PRO A 68 16.48 -0.67 -11.39
N TYR A 69 16.61 -1.46 -12.45
CA TYR A 69 15.67 -2.49 -12.86
C TYR A 69 14.25 -1.98 -13.21
N ALA A 70 14.06 -0.68 -13.48
CA ALA A 70 12.74 -0.06 -13.66
C ALA A 70 11.86 -0.84 -14.68
N GLY A 71 12.41 -1.23 -15.84
CA GLY A 71 11.65 -2.01 -16.83
C GLY A 71 11.17 -3.36 -16.30
N LEU A 72 12.05 -4.14 -15.65
CA LEU A 72 11.69 -5.44 -15.06
C LEU A 72 10.68 -5.30 -13.93
N ILE A 73 10.77 -4.23 -13.14
CA ILE A 73 9.85 -3.95 -12.04
C ILE A 73 8.47 -3.56 -12.60
N ALA A 74 8.43 -2.71 -13.63
CA ALA A 74 7.19 -2.35 -14.32
C ALA A 74 6.48 -3.58 -14.91
N ASP A 75 7.24 -4.47 -15.56
CA ASP A 75 6.71 -5.72 -16.11
C ASP A 75 6.13 -6.63 -15.00
N ALA A 76 6.85 -6.79 -13.90
CA ALA A 76 6.36 -7.58 -12.76
C ALA A 76 5.14 -6.93 -12.08
N ALA A 77 5.12 -5.61 -11.92
CA ALA A 77 4.01 -4.84 -11.39
C ALA A 77 2.73 -5.07 -12.21
N LYS A 78 2.86 -4.94 -13.54
CA LYS A 78 1.77 -5.16 -14.49
C LYS A 78 1.31 -6.62 -14.51
N ALA A 79 2.24 -7.56 -14.55
CA ALA A 79 1.92 -9.00 -14.62
C ALA A 79 1.15 -9.50 -13.39
N HIS A 80 1.40 -8.91 -12.22
CA HIS A 80 0.81 -9.34 -10.94
C HIS A 80 -0.18 -8.35 -10.35
N ASP A 81 -0.53 -7.27 -11.05
CA ASP A 81 -1.46 -6.23 -10.58
C ASP A 81 -1.04 -5.70 -9.18
N VAL A 82 0.22 -5.27 -9.08
CA VAL A 82 0.80 -4.65 -7.88
C VAL A 82 1.23 -3.23 -8.23
N PRO A 83 0.98 -2.22 -7.38
CA PRO A 83 1.47 -0.87 -7.65
C PRO A 83 3.00 -0.87 -7.82
N GLU A 84 3.51 -0.34 -8.94
CA GLU A 84 4.95 -0.30 -9.26
C GLU A 84 5.74 0.41 -8.16
N ALA A 85 5.21 1.54 -7.66
CA ALA A 85 5.82 2.28 -6.56
C ALA A 85 5.94 1.43 -5.27
N LEU A 86 5.00 0.50 -5.02
CA LEU A 86 5.07 -0.40 -3.88
C LEU A 86 6.15 -1.46 -4.05
N LEU A 87 6.31 -2.01 -5.27
CA LEU A 87 7.43 -2.93 -5.56
C LEU A 87 8.78 -2.25 -5.36
N HIS A 88 8.94 -1.05 -5.88
CA HIS A 88 10.16 -0.26 -5.66
C HIS A 88 10.44 -0.01 -4.18
N ALA A 89 9.42 0.30 -3.38
CA ALA A 89 9.55 0.53 -1.95
C ALA A 89 10.00 -0.74 -1.19
N VAL A 90 9.42 -1.89 -1.54
CA VAL A 90 9.80 -3.20 -0.98
C VAL A 90 11.23 -3.55 -1.38
N ILE A 91 11.60 -3.45 -2.66
CA ILE A 91 12.96 -3.76 -3.15
C ILE A 91 14.01 -2.88 -2.48
N GLN A 92 13.72 -1.59 -2.29
CA GLN A 92 14.61 -0.68 -1.57
C GLN A 92 14.83 -1.14 -0.12
N ALA A 93 13.79 -1.61 0.56
CA ALA A 93 13.88 -2.08 1.93
C ALA A 93 14.58 -3.43 2.05
N GLU A 94 14.34 -4.36 1.11
CA GLU A 94 14.86 -5.72 1.12
C GLU A 94 16.34 -5.81 0.73
N SER A 95 16.72 -5.18 -0.36
CA SER A 95 18.07 -5.37 -0.94
C SER A 95 18.79 -4.09 -1.30
N ARG A 96 18.11 -2.93 -1.26
CA ARG A 96 18.59 -1.67 -1.85
C ARG A 96 18.99 -1.87 -3.32
N TYR A 97 18.21 -2.66 -4.05
CA TYR A 97 18.45 -3.03 -5.47
C TYR A 97 19.70 -3.89 -5.70
N ASN A 98 20.23 -4.56 -4.68
CA ASN A 98 21.33 -5.52 -4.86
C ASN A 98 20.75 -6.90 -5.21
N ALA A 99 20.85 -7.31 -6.48
CA ALA A 99 20.39 -8.61 -6.96
C ALA A 99 21.10 -9.79 -6.30
N ASN A 100 22.32 -9.59 -5.79
CA ASN A 100 23.13 -10.61 -5.13
C ASN A 100 22.98 -10.61 -3.60
N ALA A 101 22.04 -9.82 -3.06
CA ALA A 101 21.82 -9.75 -1.61
C ALA A 101 21.45 -11.12 -1.04
N ARG A 102 22.07 -11.47 0.09
CA ARG A 102 21.74 -12.68 0.86
C ARG A 102 21.64 -12.33 2.34
N SER A 103 20.60 -12.80 2.99
CA SER A 103 20.44 -12.64 4.43
C SER A 103 21.05 -13.82 5.19
N PRO A 104 21.41 -13.66 6.48
CA PRO A 104 21.85 -14.77 7.33
C PRO A 104 20.79 -15.88 7.49
N LYS A 105 19.52 -15.55 7.26
CA LYS A 105 18.39 -16.51 7.31
C LYS A 105 18.17 -17.24 5.98
N GLY A 106 18.95 -16.93 4.93
CA GLY A 106 18.86 -17.58 3.63
C GLY A 106 17.96 -16.88 2.61
N ALA A 107 17.37 -15.73 2.94
CA ALA A 107 16.65 -14.94 1.95
C ALA A 107 17.63 -14.39 0.89
N ALA A 108 17.20 -14.30 -0.39
CA ALA A 108 18.09 -13.92 -1.47
C ALA A 108 17.41 -13.09 -2.57
N GLY A 109 18.25 -12.31 -3.28
CA GLY A 109 17.88 -11.52 -4.44
C GLY A 109 17.22 -10.18 -4.10
N LEU A 110 16.71 -9.52 -5.14
CA LEU A 110 16.14 -8.16 -5.07
C LEU A 110 15.02 -8.03 -4.03
N MET A 111 14.15 -9.02 -3.94
CA MET A 111 12.98 -9.04 -3.05
C MET A 111 13.15 -10.01 -1.87
N GLN A 112 14.38 -10.48 -1.60
CA GLN A 112 14.73 -11.33 -0.46
C GLN A 112 13.79 -12.51 -0.25
N LEU A 113 13.63 -13.33 -1.29
CA LEU A 113 12.79 -14.53 -1.19
C LEU A 113 13.47 -15.59 -0.33
N MET A 114 12.75 -16.10 0.66
CA MET A 114 13.17 -17.29 1.42
C MET A 114 13.15 -18.53 0.52
N PRO A 115 14.03 -19.54 0.74
CA PRO A 115 14.13 -20.72 -0.11
C PRO A 115 12.80 -21.46 -0.29
N ASP A 116 12.02 -21.61 0.78
CA ASP A 116 10.74 -22.31 0.71
C ASP A 116 9.72 -21.51 -0.08
N THR A 117 9.68 -20.19 0.12
CA THR A 117 8.82 -19.28 -0.64
C THR A 117 9.20 -19.28 -2.13
N ALA A 118 10.50 -19.22 -2.46
CA ALA A 118 10.98 -19.28 -3.83
C ALA A 118 10.54 -20.60 -4.53
N ARG A 119 10.67 -21.73 -3.82
CA ARG A 119 10.25 -23.04 -4.32
C ARG A 119 8.74 -23.08 -4.57
N GLU A 120 7.93 -22.62 -3.61
CA GLU A 120 6.47 -22.53 -3.74
C GLU A 120 6.05 -21.68 -4.94
N LEU A 121 6.78 -20.60 -5.21
CA LEU A 121 6.52 -19.69 -6.31
C LEU A 121 7.13 -20.13 -7.65
N GLY A 122 7.86 -21.26 -7.69
CA GLY A 122 8.51 -21.76 -8.89
C GLY A 122 9.71 -20.92 -9.34
N VAL A 123 10.35 -20.17 -8.44
CA VAL A 123 11.58 -19.42 -8.71
C VAL A 123 12.77 -20.36 -8.56
N THR A 124 13.38 -20.71 -9.69
CA THR A 124 14.52 -21.65 -9.73
C THR A 124 15.85 -20.99 -9.46
N ASP A 125 16.03 -19.76 -9.92
CA ASP A 125 17.19 -18.93 -9.62
C ASP A 125 16.76 -17.64 -8.90
N VAL A 126 17.00 -17.61 -7.60
CA VAL A 126 16.64 -16.45 -6.77
C VAL A 126 17.55 -15.23 -6.96
N LEU A 127 18.69 -15.39 -7.66
CA LEU A 127 19.60 -14.31 -7.97
C LEU A 127 19.39 -13.74 -9.37
N ASP A 128 18.63 -14.43 -10.23
CA ASP A 128 18.15 -13.85 -11.48
C ASP A 128 17.16 -12.72 -11.18
N PRO A 129 17.45 -11.47 -11.61
CA PRO A 129 16.61 -10.33 -11.29
C PRO A 129 15.16 -10.49 -11.76
N ALA A 130 14.96 -11.00 -12.98
CA ALA A 130 13.62 -11.13 -13.54
C ALA A 130 12.81 -12.20 -12.79
N ALA A 131 13.38 -13.38 -12.54
CA ALA A 131 12.72 -14.45 -11.81
C ALA A 131 12.39 -14.05 -10.38
N ASN A 132 13.33 -13.36 -9.69
CA ASN A 132 13.14 -12.89 -8.33
C ASN A 132 12.03 -11.85 -8.23
N LEU A 133 12.00 -10.86 -9.15
CA LEU A 133 10.96 -9.82 -9.22
C LEU A 133 9.58 -10.42 -9.50
N GLN A 134 9.47 -11.36 -10.45
CA GLN A 134 8.21 -12.04 -10.75
C GLN A 134 7.69 -12.83 -9.54
N GLY A 135 8.56 -13.58 -8.87
CA GLY A 135 8.22 -14.33 -7.66
C GLY A 135 7.81 -13.41 -6.52
N GLY A 136 8.62 -12.39 -6.24
CA GLY A 136 8.37 -11.44 -5.16
C GLY A 136 7.09 -10.62 -5.36
N ALA A 137 6.82 -10.17 -6.59
CA ALA A 137 5.58 -9.46 -6.93
C ALA A 137 4.35 -10.36 -6.74
N ARG A 138 4.44 -11.63 -7.18
CA ARG A 138 3.38 -12.63 -6.94
C ARG A 138 3.13 -12.86 -5.45
N TYR A 139 4.19 -12.95 -4.65
CA TYR A 139 4.06 -13.11 -3.20
C TYR A 139 3.43 -11.88 -2.54
N LEU A 140 3.86 -10.69 -2.93
CA LEU A 140 3.28 -9.44 -2.43
C LEU A 140 1.80 -9.30 -2.81
N LYS A 141 1.42 -9.66 -4.04
CA LYS A 141 0.00 -9.68 -4.46
C LYS A 141 -0.82 -10.66 -3.62
N ARG A 142 -0.27 -11.84 -3.31
CA ARG A 142 -0.92 -12.79 -2.40
C ARG A 142 -1.17 -12.17 -1.02
N MET A 143 -0.22 -11.40 -0.49
CA MET A 143 -0.40 -10.69 0.79
C MET A 143 -1.46 -9.60 0.67
N LEU A 144 -1.45 -8.81 -0.40
CA LEU A 144 -2.51 -7.80 -0.65
C LEU A 144 -3.90 -8.44 -0.68
N ASN A 145 -4.06 -9.53 -1.39
CA ASN A 145 -5.34 -10.24 -1.47
C ASN A 145 -5.79 -10.79 -0.10
N LEU A 146 -4.85 -11.37 0.67
CA LEU A 146 -5.11 -11.94 2.00
C LEU A 146 -5.57 -10.89 3.02
N PHE A 147 -5.11 -9.65 2.86
CA PHE A 147 -5.41 -8.55 3.75
C PHE A 147 -6.34 -7.50 3.14
N ASN A 148 -7.16 -7.86 2.13
CA ASN A 148 -8.17 -6.99 1.50
C ASN A 148 -7.58 -5.68 0.95
N ASN A 149 -6.39 -5.74 0.36
CA ASN A 149 -5.61 -4.61 -0.14
C ASN A 149 -5.16 -3.61 0.94
N ASP A 150 -5.22 -3.97 2.23
CA ASP A 150 -4.54 -3.20 3.27
C ASP A 150 -3.02 -3.32 3.08
N ILE A 151 -2.42 -2.25 2.55
CA ILE A 151 -0.99 -2.20 2.22
C ILE A 151 -0.14 -2.37 3.48
N THR A 152 -0.56 -1.81 4.60
CA THR A 152 0.17 -1.87 5.88
C THR A 152 0.29 -3.31 6.36
N LEU A 153 -0.84 -4.04 6.38
CA LEU A 153 -0.87 -5.44 6.79
C LEU A 153 -0.20 -6.36 5.76
N ALA A 154 -0.35 -6.07 4.47
CA ALA A 154 0.32 -6.84 3.42
C ALA A 154 1.84 -6.73 3.50
N VAL A 155 2.38 -5.53 3.73
CA VAL A 155 3.81 -5.29 3.94
C VAL A 155 4.31 -5.95 5.24
N ALA A 156 3.52 -5.88 6.32
CA ALA A 156 3.84 -6.58 7.56
C ALA A 156 3.90 -8.11 7.36
N ALA A 157 2.95 -8.65 6.61
CA ALA A 157 2.88 -10.09 6.30
C ALA A 157 4.00 -10.53 5.34
N TYR A 158 4.39 -9.68 4.40
CA TYR A 158 5.54 -9.95 3.52
C TYR A 158 6.81 -10.19 4.34
N ASN A 159 7.09 -9.32 5.33
CA ASN A 159 8.28 -9.40 6.17
C ASN A 159 8.20 -10.46 7.27
N ALA A 160 7.07 -10.53 7.98
CA ALA A 160 6.93 -11.38 9.18
C ALA A 160 6.29 -12.75 8.93
N GLY A 161 5.79 -12.97 7.71
CA GLY A 161 4.91 -14.08 7.37
C GLY A 161 3.44 -13.81 7.71
N PRO A 162 2.49 -14.26 6.86
CA PRO A 162 1.06 -13.98 7.01
C PRO A 162 0.49 -14.52 8.32
N ASP A 163 0.92 -15.69 8.76
CA ASP A 163 0.46 -16.31 9.99
C ASP A 163 0.79 -15.46 11.23
N ALA A 164 1.94 -14.78 11.23
CA ALA A 164 2.30 -13.91 12.33
C ALA A 164 1.35 -12.73 12.49
N VAL A 165 0.86 -12.17 11.38
CA VAL A 165 -0.12 -11.08 11.35
C VAL A 165 -1.52 -11.59 11.74
N ILE A 166 -1.95 -12.71 11.15
CA ILE A 166 -3.28 -13.28 11.37
C ILE A 166 -3.46 -13.69 12.84
N ARG A 167 -2.52 -14.47 13.40
CA ARG A 167 -2.62 -14.96 14.78
C ARG A 167 -2.60 -13.85 15.83
N ARG A 168 -2.20 -12.65 15.47
CA ARG A 168 -2.22 -11.47 16.35
C ARG A 168 -3.40 -10.54 16.12
N GLY A 169 -4.43 -11.00 15.43
CA GLY A 169 -5.64 -10.22 15.21
C GLY A 169 -5.51 -9.18 14.10
N ARG A 170 -4.69 -9.46 13.07
CA ARG A 170 -4.45 -8.57 11.92
C ARG A 170 -3.89 -7.21 12.34
N VAL A 171 -2.80 -7.26 13.10
CA VAL A 171 -2.01 -6.07 13.47
C VAL A 171 -0.55 -6.31 13.11
N ILE A 172 0.24 -5.24 13.03
CA ILE A 172 1.69 -5.34 12.82
C ILE A 172 2.30 -6.10 14.01
N PRO A 173 2.96 -7.25 13.79
CA PRO A 173 3.56 -8.02 14.86
C PRO A 173 4.61 -7.21 15.65
N PRO A 174 4.75 -7.41 16.97
CA PRO A 174 5.71 -6.71 17.80
C PRO A 174 7.14 -7.24 17.65
N PHE A 175 7.53 -7.58 16.43
CA PHE A 175 8.89 -7.94 16.07
C PHE A 175 9.69 -6.68 15.75
N ALA A 176 10.81 -6.48 16.39
CA ALA A 176 11.63 -5.28 16.22
C ALA A 176 12.02 -5.03 14.75
N GLU A 177 12.21 -6.09 13.97
CA GLU A 177 12.47 -6.02 12.52
C GLU A 177 11.24 -5.45 11.80
N THR A 178 10.07 -6.07 11.97
CA THR A 178 8.82 -5.70 11.28
C THR A 178 8.34 -4.30 11.66
N GLN A 179 8.51 -3.92 12.94
CA GLN A 179 8.17 -2.58 13.45
C GLN A 179 9.01 -1.46 12.81
N ARG A 180 10.22 -1.76 12.33
CA ARG A 180 11.07 -0.83 11.55
C ARG A 180 10.81 -0.93 10.05
N TYR A 181 10.57 -2.14 9.57
CA TYR A 181 10.36 -2.42 8.15
C TYR A 181 9.12 -1.73 7.59
N VAL A 182 7.96 -1.95 8.22
CA VAL A 182 6.68 -1.43 7.73
C VAL A 182 6.71 0.09 7.53
N PRO A 183 7.06 0.92 8.54
CA PRO A 183 7.12 2.37 8.33
C PRO A 183 8.14 2.79 7.27
N SER A 184 9.24 2.04 7.09
CA SER A 184 10.24 2.33 6.07
C SER A 184 9.68 2.14 4.66
N VAL A 185 9.02 1.00 4.40
CA VAL A 185 8.38 0.73 3.11
C VAL A 185 7.28 1.75 2.82
N LEU A 186 6.41 2.04 3.79
CA LEU A 186 5.30 2.98 3.60
C LEU A 186 5.77 4.41 3.31
N ARG A 187 6.83 4.88 3.97
CA ARG A 187 7.42 6.19 3.67
C ARG A 187 7.96 6.25 2.24
N GLN A 188 8.69 5.21 1.81
CA GLN A 188 9.22 5.15 0.45
C GLN A 188 8.11 5.05 -0.59
N TYR A 189 7.08 4.27 -0.32
CA TYR A 189 5.91 4.15 -1.19
C TYR A 189 5.20 5.50 -1.38
N ARG A 190 4.89 6.21 -0.29
CA ARG A 190 4.31 7.58 -0.36
C ARG A 190 5.18 8.54 -1.15
N ARG A 191 6.50 8.52 -0.88
CA ARG A 191 7.45 9.36 -1.61
C ARG A 191 7.41 9.12 -3.12
N LEU A 192 7.36 7.86 -3.54
CA LEU A 192 7.30 7.49 -4.96
C LEU A 192 5.97 7.85 -5.61
N GLN A 193 4.91 7.94 -4.83
CA GLN A 193 3.60 8.41 -5.29
C GLN A 193 3.46 9.94 -5.27
N GLY A 194 4.46 10.69 -4.81
CA GLY A 194 4.36 12.14 -4.63
C GLY A 194 3.39 12.56 -3.52
N ILE A 195 3.06 11.65 -2.60
CA ILE A 195 2.18 11.89 -1.47
C ILE A 195 3.01 12.38 -0.29
N ALA A 196 2.50 13.35 0.47
CA ALA A 196 3.17 13.80 1.70
C ALA A 196 3.38 12.64 2.68
N VAL A 197 4.54 12.63 3.35
CA VAL A 197 4.96 11.49 4.21
C VAL A 197 3.96 11.23 5.35
N ASP A 198 3.25 12.26 5.79
CA ASP A 198 2.28 12.22 6.90
C ASP A 198 0.84 11.98 6.43
N ALA A 199 0.58 11.83 5.13
CA ALA A 199 -0.75 11.54 4.62
C ALA A 199 -1.17 10.08 4.95
N PRO A 200 -2.45 9.80 5.24
CA PRO A 200 -2.95 8.43 5.33
C PRO A 200 -2.80 7.69 4.00
N LEU A 201 -2.69 6.38 4.04
CA LEU A 201 -2.68 5.49 2.86
C LEU A 201 -4.08 5.04 2.54
#